data_1307eade6a3761555ccab26a597b3588
#
_entry.id   1307eade6a3761555ccab26a597b3588
#
_cell.length_a   1.000
_cell.length_b   1.000
_cell.length_c   1.000
_cell.angle_alpha   90.00
_cell.angle_beta   90.00
_cell.angle_gamma   90.00
#
_symmetry.space_group_name_H-M   'P 1'
#
loop_
_entity.id
_entity.type
_entity.pdbx_description
1 polymer ?
#
loop_
_entity_poly.entity_id
_entity_poly.type
_entity_poly.pdbx_seq_one_letter_code
_entity_poly.pdbx_strand_id
1 'polypeptide(L)'
;MKNRTGNRIWVIRGLKVLSLLAAVLAVLSIAWKTLYIHRNYDEDRIIGFYREPEDSLDVVLIGASDISRAYCSGLAYEDYGITSYPFTINGDAVQVWRAQLDETMRLQKPDVVVIEVNGALYSASEEEQYQMYQTAVERMALHLPLFSGTRLQMIRTYLKETGRYGDALGLLVPLYAYHSNQPDGIRSAAATIRDNLHFGADNNGVLTLRGFETLTGKVPTGKLIPDYEESDATQELDPAYEKALRSFLSYCTKKYPKTNILFVRTPHLFEENNARMQMIFGRTNRIGQIIEEYGFPFLNFEKKKAEVGIDNQTDFYDANHLNVSRMRKFTKWFSEYLLEHGVEPRALSGVEKEQWEHTARYTKLLLDYYETLQGEGSNGKDLFESTETLEILHQMEESGGFGAEAASMQNKEAAG
;
A
#
# COMPACT_ATOMS: atom_id res chain seq x y z
N MET A 1 -61.10 12.12 7.42
CA MET A 1 -60.00 13.12 7.31
C MET A 1 -58.99 13.12 8.47
N LYS A 2 -59.20 12.42 9.60
CA LYS A 2 -58.32 12.46 10.78
C LYS A 2 -56.98 11.69 10.66
N ASN A 3 -56.79 10.77 9.73
CA ASN A 3 -55.55 9.97 9.63
C ASN A 3 -54.38 10.59 8.83
N ARG A 4 -54.68 11.58 7.96
CA ARG A 4 -53.61 12.21 7.15
C ARG A 4 -52.70 13.16 7.89
N THR A 5 -53.23 13.86 8.90
CA THR A 5 -52.45 14.78 9.77
C THR A 5 -51.52 14.05 10.72
N GLY A 6 -51.97 12.93 11.29
CA GLY A 6 -51.14 12.07 12.15
C GLY A 6 -49.88 11.52 11.40
N ASN A 7 -50.11 10.94 10.22
CA ASN A 7 -48.99 10.40 9.42
C ASN A 7 -47.97 11.48 9.02
N ARG A 8 -48.42 12.69 8.71
CA ARG A 8 -47.55 13.82 8.35
C ARG A 8 -46.65 14.25 9.54
N ILE A 9 -47.17 14.24 10.75
CA ILE A 9 -46.43 14.60 11.96
C ILE A 9 -45.33 13.53 12.21
N TRP A 10 -45.65 12.25 12.08
CA TRP A 10 -44.65 11.18 12.23
C TRP A 10 -43.56 11.20 11.17
N VAL A 11 -43.90 11.49 9.92
CA VAL A 11 -42.94 11.67 8.83
C VAL A 11 -42.01 12.87 9.11
N ILE A 12 -42.55 14.01 9.54
CA ILE A 12 -41.74 15.19 9.86
C ILE A 12 -40.82 14.91 11.08
N ARG A 13 -41.31 14.20 12.10
CA ARG A 13 -40.46 13.78 13.23
C ARG A 13 -39.35 12.83 12.80
N GLY A 14 -39.67 11.85 11.96
CA GLY A 14 -38.70 10.94 11.37
C GLY A 14 -37.62 11.66 10.58
N LEU A 15 -37.99 12.60 9.73
CA LEU A 15 -37.06 13.42 8.96
C LEU A 15 -36.16 14.29 9.87
N LYS A 16 -36.68 14.87 10.93
CA LYS A 16 -35.87 15.64 11.89
C LYS A 16 -34.86 14.76 12.63
N VAL A 17 -35.25 13.55 13.04
CA VAL A 17 -34.33 12.60 13.67
C VAL A 17 -33.24 12.17 12.70
N LEU A 18 -33.59 11.85 11.43
CA LEU A 18 -32.61 11.49 10.41
C LEU A 18 -31.67 12.65 10.09
N SER A 19 -32.16 13.88 9.99
CA SER A 19 -31.34 15.07 9.78
C SER A 19 -30.38 15.32 10.95
N LEU A 20 -30.84 15.12 12.19
CA LEU A 20 -29.98 15.24 13.36
C LEU A 20 -28.89 14.17 13.36
N LEU A 21 -29.23 12.92 13.08
CA LEU A 21 -28.27 11.83 12.98
C LEU A 21 -27.23 12.09 11.88
N ALA A 22 -27.67 12.57 10.71
CA ALA A 22 -26.77 12.92 9.63
C ALA A 22 -25.82 14.06 10.02
N ALA A 23 -26.32 15.09 10.71
CA ALA A 23 -25.50 16.19 11.20
C ALA A 23 -24.48 15.71 12.25
N VAL A 24 -24.87 14.86 13.17
CA VAL A 24 -23.95 14.27 14.16
C VAL A 24 -22.88 13.44 13.47
N LEU A 25 -23.24 12.58 12.52
CA LEU A 25 -22.28 11.78 11.77
C LEU A 25 -21.32 12.64 10.95
N ALA A 26 -21.80 13.73 10.35
CA ALA A 26 -20.94 14.68 9.64
C ALA A 26 -19.94 15.35 10.58
N VAL A 27 -20.39 15.83 11.76
CA VAL A 27 -19.50 16.42 12.77
C VAL A 27 -18.46 15.41 13.25
N LEU A 28 -18.88 14.19 13.55
CA LEU A 28 -17.96 13.12 13.98
C LEU A 28 -16.95 12.76 12.89
N SER A 29 -17.37 12.73 11.62
CA SER A 29 -16.47 12.47 10.48
C SER A 29 -15.46 13.61 10.29
N ILE A 30 -15.89 14.86 10.42
CA ILE A 30 -14.99 16.03 10.37
C ILE A 30 -14.00 15.97 11.54
N ALA A 31 -14.48 15.75 12.76
CA ALA A 31 -13.62 15.63 13.93
C ALA A 31 -12.59 14.51 13.77
N TRP A 32 -12.99 13.35 13.22
CA TRP A 32 -12.08 12.27 12.90
C TRP A 32 -10.98 12.71 11.94
N LYS A 33 -11.34 13.24 10.77
CA LYS A 33 -10.40 13.65 9.73
C LYS A 33 -9.44 14.76 10.16
N THR A 34 -9.87 15.65 11.04
CA THR A 34 -9.08 16.80 11.49
C THR A 34 -8.22 16.53 12.71
N LEU A 35 -8.61 15.57 13.56
CA LEU A 35 -7.93 15.32 14.83
C LEU A 35 -7.11 14.02 14.85
N TYR A 36 -7.29 13.15 13.87
CA TYR A 36 -6.55 11.89 13.83
C TYR A 36 -5.06 12.12 13.56
N ILE A 37 -4.22 11.49 14.36
CA ILE A 37 -2.76 11.54 14.18
C ILE A 37 -2.34 10.35 13.35
N HIS A 38 -1.83 10.61 12.16
CA HIS A 38 -1.20 9.61 11.31
C HIS A 38 0.20 9.29 11.86
N ARG A 39 0.49 8.01 12.11
CA ARG A 39 1.73 7.60 12.78
C ARG A 39 2.57 6.59 12.00
N ASN A 40 2.13 6.19 10.80
CA ASN A 40 2.86 5.19 10.05
C ASN A 40 2.74 5.36 8.53
N TYR A 41 3.72 4.80 7.84
CA TYR A 41 3.85 4.84 6.38
C TYR A 41 2.66 4.23 5.63
N ASP A 42 2.01 3.22 6.21
CA ASP A 42 0.89 2.56 5.55
C ASP A 42 -0.34 3.45 5.48
N GLU A 43 -0.58 4.25 6.53
CA GLU A 43 -1.66 5.21 6.54
C GLU A 43 -1.42 6.30 5.49
N ASP A 44 -0.19 6.84 5.43
CA ASP A 44 0.20 7.83 4.42
C ASP A 44 0.07 7.25 3.01
N ARG A 45 0.45 5.99 2.82
CA ARG A 45 0.34 5.29 1.54
C ARG A 45 -1.12 5.06 1.14
N ILE A 46 -1.98 4.65 2.07
CA ILE A 46 -3.42 4.50 1.82
C ILE A 46 -4.04 5.87 1.48
N ILE A 47 -3.71 6.91 2.25
CA ILE A 47 -4.19 8.28 2.00
C ILE A 47 -3.72 8.78 0.63
N GLY A 48 -2.46 8.57 0.31
CA GLY A 48 -1.88 8.95 -0.98
C GLY A 48 -2.61 8.31 -2.15
N PHE A 49 -2.95 7.03 -2.06
CA PHE A 49 -3.76 6.35 -3.07
C PHE A 49 -5.11 7.04 -3.31
N TYR A 50 -5.79 7.46 -2.25
CA TYR A 50 -7.06 8.19 -2.37
C TYR A 50 -6.91 9.64 -2.86
N ARG A 51 -5.70 10.17 -2.93
CA ARG A 51 -5.39 11.50 -3.48
C ARG A 51 -5.04 11.46 -4.95
N GLU A 52 -4.67 10.30 -5.49
CA GLU A 52 -4.47 10.17 -6.93
C GLU A 52 -5.79 10.50 -7.67
N PRO A 53 -5.72 11.25 -8.76
CA PRO A 53 -6.90 11.50 -9.60
C PRO A 53 -7.55 10.19 -10.07
N GLU A 54 -8.85 10.17 -10.26
CA GLU A 54 -9.54 8.98 -10.76
C GLU A 54 -9.03 8.62 -12.17
N ASP A 55 -8.86 7.31 -12.42
CA ASP A 55 -8.42 6.77 -13.71
C ASP A 55 -7.06 7.36 -14.19
N SER A 56 -6.12 7.66 -13.24
CA SER A 56 -4.81 8.29 -13.52
C SER A 56 -3.61 7.34 -13.48
N LEU A 57 -3.79 6.09 -13.06
CA LEU A 57 -2.71 5.13 -12.90
C LEU A 57 -2.78 4.02 -13.94
N ASP A 58 -1.64 3.71 -14.57
CA ASP A 58 -1.48 2.58 -15.50
C ASP A 58 -1.32 1.27 -14.72
N VAL A 59 -0.66 1.33 -13.55
CA VAL A 59 -0.38 0.16 -12.71
C VAL A 59 -0.68 0.45 -11.25
N VAL A 60 -1.40 -0.46 -10.59
CA VAL A 60 -1.54 -0.45 -9.12
C VAL A 60 -0.95 -1.74 -8.57
N LEU A 61 -0.09 -1.60 -7.54
CA LEU A 61 0.56 -2.73 -6.90
C LEU A 61 -0.06 -2.94 -5.51
N ILE A 62 -0.54 -4.15 -5.25
CA ILE A 62 -1.15 -4.58 -3.98
C ILE A 62 -0.21 -5.58 -3.31
N GLY A 63 -0.10 -5.54 -1.98
CA GLY A 63 0.71 -6.48 -1.22
C GLY A 63 1.37 -5.86 0.00
N ALA A 64 2.47 -6.46 0.43
CA ALA A 64 3.22 -6.04 1.61
C ALA A 64 4.35 -5.05 1.28
N SER A 65 5.20 -4.75 2.27
CA SER A 65 6.40 -3.91 2.11
C SER A 65 7.38 -4.43 1.06
N ASP A 66 7.34 -5.71 0.80
CA ASP A 66 8.19 -6.39 -0.18
C ASP A 66 8.11 -5.70 -1.55
N ILE A 67 6.92 -5.38 -2.04
CA ILE A 67 6.76 -4.73 -3.35
C ILE A 67 6.89 -3.20 -3.27
N SER A 68 6.45 -2.55 -2.20
CA SER A 68 6.59 -1.10 -2.07
C SER A 68 8.04 -0.64 -1.88
N ARG A 69 8.93 -1.55 -1.49
CA ARG A 69 10.37 -1.33 -1.35
C ARG A 69 11.19 -1.88 -2.52
N ALA A 70 10.57 -2.64 -3.39
CA ALA A 70 11.23 -3.19 -4.58
C ALA A 70 10.95 -2.38 -5.85
N TYR A 71 9.75 -1.82 -5.99
CA TYR A 71 9.33 -1.10 -7.19
C TYR A 71 9.11 0.38 -6.92
N CYS A 72 9.78 1.23 -7.68
CA CYS A 72 9.79 2.67 -7.50
C CYS A 72 8.99 3.38 -8.60
N SER A 73 7.82 3.92 -8.25
CA SER A 73 6.92 4.60 -9.18
C SER A 73 7.56 5.80 -9.87
N GLY A 74 8.37 6.60 -9.17
CA GLY A 74 9.05 7.75 -9.74
C GLY A 74 10.06 7.39 -10.83
N LEU A 75 10.80 6.28 -10.67
CA LEU A 75 11.72 5.77 -11.69
C LEU A 75 10.98 5.14 -12.87
N ALA A 76 9.91 4.40 -12.60
CA ALA A 76 9.09 3.81 -13.66
C ALA A 76 8.48 4.88 -14.56
N TYR A 77 8.09 6.02 -13.98
CA TYR A 77 7.63 7.16 -14.76
C TYR A 77 8.77 7.84 -15.51
N GLU A 78 9.91 8.12 -14.87
CA GLU A 78 11.06 8.78 -15.48
C GLU A 78 11.57 8.03 -16.71
N ASP A 79 11.75 6.72 -16.58
CA ASP A 79 12.39 5.90 -17.61
C ASP A 79 11.41 5.38 -18.69
N TYR A 80 10.13 5.19 -18.32
CA TYR A 80 9.15 4.48 -19.16
C TYR A 80 7.80 5.18 -19.31
N GLY A 81 7.57 6.28 -18.62
CA GLY A 81 6.30 6.99 -18.63
C GLY A 81 5.16 6.27 -17.88
N ILE A 82 5.46 5.19 -17.14
CA ILE A 82 4.45 4.39 -16.44
C ILE A 82 3.99 5.12 -15.18
N THR A 83 2.71 5.47 -15.10
CA THR A 83 2.10 5.98 -13.86
C THR A 83 1.69 4.80 -12.98
N SER A 84 2.20 4.75 -11.74
CA SER A 84 1.97 3.61 -10.86
C SER A 84 1.86 3.99 -9.39
N TYR A 85 1.18 3.15 -8.61
CA TYR A 85 1.06 3.36 -7.17
C TYR A 85 1.10 2.04 -6.39
N PRO A 86 2.01 1.88 -5.43
CA PRO A 86 2.01 0.75 -4.49
C PRO A 86 0.95 0.97 -3.39
N PHE A 87 -0.27 0.52 -3.64
CA PHE A 87 -1.36 0.50 -2.65
C PHE A 87 -1.17 -0.69 -1.69
N THR A 88 -0.12 -0.62 -0.89
CA THR A 88 0.37 -1.71 -0.04
C THR A 88 0.25 -1.39 1.44
N ILE A 89 0.30 -2.43 2.28
CA ILE A 89 0.31 -2.35 3.74
C ILE A 89 1.45 -3.21 4.27
N ASN A 90 2.30 -2.69 5.14
CA ASN A 90 3.37 -3.49 5.74
C ASN A 90 2.78 -4.69 6.48
N GLY A 91 3.24 -5.90 6.13
CA GLY A 91 2.63 -7.12 6.64
C GLY A 91 1.21 -7.38 6.12
N ASP A 92 0.89 -6.93 4.91
CA ASP A 92 -0.42 -7.15 4.28
C ASP A 92 -0.79 -8.64 4.23
N ALA A 93 -2.06 -8.94 4.39
CA ALA A 93 -2.57 -10.31 4.40
C ALA A 93 -3.57 -10.54 3.27
N VAL A 94 -3.56 -11.74 2.72
CA VAL A 94 -4.43 -12.15 1.60
C VAL A 94 -5.92 -11.84 1.82
N GLN A 95 -6.37 -11.81 3.07
CA GLN A 95 -7.75 -11.50 3.43
C GLN A 95 -8.14 -10.04 3.16
N VAL A 96 -7.15 -9.13 3.03
CA VAL A 96 -7.36 -7.69 2.78
C VAL A 96 -7.30 -7.35 1.30
N TRP A 97 -6.63 -8.16 0.47
CA TRP A 97 -6.44 -7.91 -0.97
C TRP A 97 -7.74 -7.65 -1.72
N ARG A 98 -8.83 -8.30 -1.31
CA ARG A 98 -10.13 -8.04 -1.92
C ARG A 98 -10.58 -6.59 -1.76
N ALA A 99 -10.36 -6.01 -0.58
CA ALA A 99 -10.74 -4.62 -0.31
C ALA A 99 -9.87 -3.66 -1.12
N GLN A 100 -8.56 -3.92 -1.20
CA GLN A 100 -7.62 -3.14 -2.00
C GLN A 100 -7.96 -3.23 -3.50
N LEU A 101 -8.23 -4.43 -4.02
CA LEU A 101 -8.63 -4.63 -5.42
C LEU A 101 -9.96 -3.92 -5.75
N ASP A 102 -10.96 -4.04 -4.88
CA ASP A 102 -12.26 -3.37 -5.09
C ASP A 102 -12.10 -1.84 -5.15
N GLU A 103 -11.28 -1.24 -4.28
CA GLU A 103 -10.99 0.19 -4.30
C GLU A 103 -10.13 0.58 -5.52
N THR A 104 -9.15 -0.23 -5.88
CA THR A 104 -8.35 -0.04 -7.10
C THR A 104 -9.25 0.03 -8.33
N MET A 105 -10.12 -0.95 -8.51
CA MET A 105 -11.00 -1.01 -9.67
C MET A 105 -12.11 0.04 -9.64
N ARG A 106 -12.47 0.54 -8.46
CA ARG A 106 -13.44 1.64 -8.31
C ARG A 106 -12.85 2.98 -8.73
N LEU A 107 -11.58 3.24 -8.38
CA LEU A 107 -10.95 4.56 -8.52
C LEU A 107 -10.04 4.65 -9.75
N GLN A 108 -9.29 3.61 -10.08
CA GLN A 108 -8.17 3.72 -11.01
C GLN A 108 -8.32 2.92 -12.29
N LYS A 109 -8.95 1.73 -12.24
CA LYS A 109 -9.09 0.82 -13.40
C LYS A 109 -7.80 0.71 -14.24
N PRO A 110 -6.68 0.34 -13.62
CA PRO A 110 -5.38 0.33 -14.29
C PRO A 110 -5.32 -0.73 -15.39
N ASP A 111 -4.33 -0.60 -16.30
CA ASP A 111 -4.05 -1.60 -17.32
C ASP A 111 -3.64 -2.94 -16.69
N VAL A 112 -2.85 -2.86 -15.61
CA VAL A 112 -2.40 -4.04 -14.85
C VAL A 112 -2.53 -3.80 -13.35
N VAL A 113 -3.14 -4.77 -12.65
CA VAL A 113 -3.06 -4.88 -11.19
C VAL A 113 -1.99 -5.91 -10.85
N VAL A 114 -0.94 -5.49 -10.16
CA VAL A 114 0.10 -6.39 -9.64
C VAL A 114 -0.24 -6.77 -8.22
N ILE A 115 -0.19 -8.07 -7.88
CA ILE A 115 -0.45 -8.56 -6.52
C ILE A 115 0.76 -9.35 -6.04
N GLU A 116 1.47 -8.81 -5.05
CA GLU A 116 2.59 -9.48 -4.40
C GLU A 116 2.08 -10.49 -3.37
N VAL A 117 2.61 -11.72 -3.42
CA VAL A 117 1.98 -12.87 -2.75
C VAL A 117 2.42 -13.14 -1.31
N ASN A 118 3.29 -12.31 -0.72
CA ASN A 118 3.82 -12.53 0.63
C ASN A 118 2.70 -12.74 1.67
N GLY A 119 1.62 -11.96 1.57
CA GLY A 119 0.48 -12.06 2.47
C GLY A 119 -0.27 -13.40 2.45
N ALA A 120 -0.02 -14.27 1.47
CA ALA A 120 -0.57 -15.63 1.41
C ALA A 120 0.36 -16.69 2.02
N LEU A 121 1.61 -16.33 2.36
CA LEU A 121 2.60 -17.21 2.97
C LEU A 121 2.48 -17.33 4.48
N TYR A 122 1.66 -16.49 5.11
CA TYR A 122 1.52 -16.43 6.57
C TYR A 122 0.84 -17.67 7.15
N SER A 123 0.86 -17.77 8.47
CA SER A 123 0.22 -18.84 9.24
C SER A 123 -0.65 -18.27 10.35
N ALA A 124 -1.88 -18.77 10.48
CA ALA A 124 -2.79 -18.40 11.56
C ALA A 124 -2.33 -18.89 12.94
N SER A 125 -1.42 -19.86 12.98
CA SER A 125 -0.85 -20.40 14.22
C SER A 125 0.30 -19.55 14.79
N GLU A 126 0.87 -18.64 14.01
CA GLU A 126 1.94 -17.73 14.43
C GLU A 126 1.32 -16.40 14.89
N GLU A 127 1.46 -16.06 16.16
CA GLU A 127 0.85 -14.85 16.75
C GLU A 127 1.27 -13.57 16.03
N GLU A 128 2.54 -13.43 15.66
CA GLU A 128 3.04 -12.26 14.93
C GLU A 128 2.32 -12.09 13.58
N GLN A 129 2.16 -13.17 12.83
CA GLN A 129 1.51 -13.14 11.51
C GLN A 129 0.00 -12.93 11.63
N TYR A 130 -0.59 -13.40 12.71
CA TYR A 130 -1.98 -13.09 13.03
C TYR A 130 -2.19 -11.60 13.36
N GLN A 131 -1.25 -11.00 14.08
CA GLN A 131 -1.26 -9.56 14.36
C GLN A 131 -1.09 -8.73 13.09
N MET A 132 -0.33 -9.20 12.09
CA MET A 132 -0.24 -8.55 10.77
C MET A 132 -1.61 -8.46 10.10
N TYR A 133 -2.37 -9.56 10.07
CA TYR A 133 -3.74 -9.55 9.53
C TYR A 133 -4.64 -8.54 10.26
N GLN A 134 -4.61 -8.55 11.60
CA GLN A 134 -5.37 -7.59 12.39
C GLN A 134 -4.99 -6.14 12.03
N THR A 135 -3.71 -5.84 12.01
CA THR A 135 -3.19 -4.49 11.69
C THR A 135 -3.57 -4.05 10.28
N ALA A 136 -3.48 -4.93 9.29
CA ALA A 136 -3.89 -4.63 7.91
C ALA A 136 -5.38 -4.29 7.83
N VAL A 137 -6.24 -5.05 8.52
CA VAL A 137 -7.69 -4.77 8.58
C VAL A 137 -7.97 -3.44 9.29
N GLU A 138 -7.30 -3.15 10.39
CA GLU A 138 -7.46 -1.89 11.14
C GLU A 138 -7.10 -0.70 10.24
N ARG A 139 -5.95 -0.72 9.58
CA ARG A 139 -5.49 0.35 8.68
C ARG A 139 -6.45 0.57 7.52
N MET A 140 -6.83 -0.49 6.83
CA MET A 140 -7.81 -0.38 5.74
C MET A 140 -9.18 0.12 6.24
N ALA A 141 -9.68 -0.38 7.37
CA ALA A 141 -10.98 0.00 7.91
C ALA A 141 -11.05 1.49 8.29
N LEU A 142 -9.93 2.10 8.70
CA LEU A 142 -9.86 3.52 9.04
C LEU A 142 -10.05 4.43 7.82
N HIS A 143 -9.54 4.03 6.68
CA HIS A 143 -9.44 4.89 5.48
C HIS A 143 -10.49 4.56 4.41
N LEU A 144 -11.03 3.35 4.38
CA LEU A 144 -12.14 3.01 3.50
C LEU A 144 -13.38 3.90 3.80
N PRO A 145 -14.18 4.27 2.78
CA PRO A 145 -15.40 5.04 2.99
C PRO A 145 -16.31 4.37 4.03
N LEU A 146 -16.77 5.15 5.02
CA LEU A 146 -17.46 4.65 6.22
C LEU A 146 -18.61 3.68 5.95
N PHE A 147 -19.37 3.93 4.90
CA PHE A 147 -20.56 3.15 4.53
C PHE A 147 -20.33 2.31 3.27
N SER A 148 -19.08 2.09 2.84
CA SER A 148 -18.82 1.24 1.69
C SER A 148 -19.14 -0.23 2.01
N GLY A 149 -19.72 -0.93 1.04
CA GLY A 149 -19.96 -2.36 1.14
C GLY A 149 -18.67 -3.15 1.34
N THR A 150 -17.59 -2.70 0.70
CA THR A 150 -16.24 -3.26 0.80
C THR A 150 -15.72 -3.22 2.24
N ARG A 151 -15.82 -2.06 2.90
CA ARG A 151 -15.41 -1.91 4.31
C ARG A 151 -16.20 -2.82 5.23
N LEU A 152 -17.52 -2.76 5.13
CA LEU A 152 -18.39 -3.57 6.00
C LEU A 152 -18.19 -5.07 5.80
N GLN A 153 -17.96 -5.50 4.56
CA GLN A 153 -17.68 -6.90 4.27
C GLN A 153 -16.31 -7.33 4.82
N MET A 154 -15.27 -6.53 4.67
CA MET A 154 -13.94 -6.80 5.21
C MET A 154 -14.00 -6.96 6.74
N ILE A 155 -14.60 -6.00 7.44
CA ILE A 155 -14.78 -6.05 8.91
C ILE A 155 -15.57 -7.30 9.32
N ARG A 156 -16.69 -7.58 8.65
CA ARG A 156 -17.49 -8.77 8.95
C ARG A 156 -16.70 -10.07 8.76
N THR A 157 -15.90 -10.15 7.70
CA THR A 157 -15.06 -11.32 7.42
C THR A 157 -14.04 -11.51 8.52
N TYR A 158 -13.31 -10.46 8.88
CA TYR A 158 -12.35 -10.46 9.99
C TYR A 158 -12.97 -10.94 11.29
N LEU A 159 -14.07 -10.32 11.73
CA LEU A 159 -14.74 -10.68 12.99
C LEU A 159 -15.21 -12.15 13.00
N LYS A 160 -15.68 -12.64 11.85
CA LYS A 160 -16.14 -14.03 11.72
C LYS A 160 -14.98 -15.04 11.73
N GLU A 161 -13.88 -14.73 11.05
CA GLU A 161 -12.73 -15.63 10.94
C GLU A 161 -11.93 -15.70 12.24
N THR A 162 -11.82 -14.57 12.95
CA THR A 162 -11.02 -14.45 14.17
C THR A 162 -11.81 -14.68 15.46
N GLY A 163 -13.14 -14.56 15.41
CA GLY A 163 -13.99 -14.57 16.61
C GLY A 163 -13.85 -13.32 17.51
N ARG A 164 -13.08 -12.31 17.09
CA ARG A 164 -12.75 -11.10 17.87
C ARG A 164 -13.83 -10.03 17.78
N TYR A 165 -15.05 -10.36 18.16
CA TYR A 165 -16.19 -9.43 18.08
C TYR A 165 -16.01 -8.18 18.95
N GLY A 166 -15.11 -8.21 19.95
CA GLY A 166 -14.74 -7.04 20.75
C GLY A 166 -14.11 -5.89 19.94
N ASP A 167 -13.47 -6.21 18.82
CA ASP A 167 -12.81 -5.22 17.94
C ASP A 167 -13.82 -4.45 17.08
N ALA A 168 -15.06 -4.93 17.00
CA ALA A 168 -16.09 -4.38 16.11
C ALA A 168 -16.30 -2.87 16.26
N LEU A 169 -16.30 -2.37 17.49
CA LEU A 169 -16.55 -0.95 17.76
C LEU A 169 -15.41 -0.08 17.20
N GLY A 170 -14.15 -0.47 17.42
CA GLY A 170 -12.98 0.23 16.88
C GLY A 170 -12.95 0.24 15.35
N LEU A 171 -13.28 -0.91 14.74
CA LEU A 171 -13.30 -1.04 13.29
C LEU A 171 -14.47 -0.32 12.62
N LEU A 172 -15.65 -0.27 13.24
CA LEU A 172 -16.85 0.36 12.69
C LEU A 172 -16.90 1.87 12.92
N VAL A 173 -16.37 2.33 14.05
CA VAL A 173 -16.42 3.73 14.49
C VAL A 173 -15.00 4.30 14.57
N PRO A 174 -14.49 4.95 13.53
CA PRO A 174 -13.12 5.49 13.51
C PRO A 174 -12.80 6.39 14.69
N LEU A 175 -13.78 7.16 15.18
CA LEU A 175 -13.61 8.03 16.33
C LEU A 175 -13.28 7.28 17.63
N TYR A 176 -13.69 6.02 17.73
CA TYR A 176 -13.32 5.16 18.86
C TYR A 176 -11.84 4.75 18.78
N ALA A 177 -11.33 4.48 17.58
CA ALA A 177 -9.89 4.24 17.37
C ALA A 177 -9.05 5.48 17.72
N TYR A 178 -9.59 6.69 17.47
CA TYR A 178 -8.96 7.96 17.86
C TYR A 178 -8.72 8.08 19.37
N HIS A 179 -9.53 7.44 20.20
CA HIS A 179 -9.38 7.45 21.66
C HIS A 179 -7.97 7.02 22.12
N SER A 180 -7.30 6.16 21.36
CA SER A 180 -5.94 5.71 21.64
C SER A 180 -4.84 6.62 21.04
N ASN A 181 -5.21 7.54 20.17
CA ASN A 181 -4.32 8.40 19.37
C ASN A 181 -4.59 9.89 19.62
N GLN A 182 -4.77 10.29 20.87
CA GLN A 182 -5.02 11.70 21.18
C GLN A 182 -3.75 12.53 21.10
N PRO A 183 -3.83 13.76 20.57
CA PRO A 183 -2.69 14.68 20.60
C PRO A 183 -2.40 15.13 22.05
N ASP A 184 -1.12 15.27 22.36
CA ASP A 184 -0.66 15.73 23.67
C ASP A 184 -0.84 17.25 23.82
N GLY A 185 -2.03 17.66 24.26
CA GLY A 185 -2.35 19.03 24.56
C GLY A 185 -2.80 19.89 23.37
N ILE A 186 -3.16 21.14 23.65
CA ILE A 186 -3.80 22.07 22.69
C ILE A 186 -2.87 22.45 21.53
N ARG A 187 -1.57 22.60 21.78
CA ARG A 187 -0.61 22.97 20.72
C ARG A 187 -0.42 21.83 19.72
N SER A 188 -0.32 20.60 20.24
CA SER A 188 -0.22 19.41 19.41
C SER A 188 -1.53 19.17 18.62
N ALA A 189 -2.70 19.38 19.25
CA ALA A 189 -3.98 19.32 18.54
C ALA A 189 -4.06 20.37 17.41
N ALA A 190 -3.64 21.60 17.66
CA ALA A 190 -3.65 22.66 16.66
C ALA A 190 -2.70 22.35 15.48
N ALA A 191 -1.51 21.78 15.77
CA ALA A 191 -0.60 21.31 14.74
C ALA A 191 -1.22 20.18 13.89
N THR A 192 -1.79 19.16 14.55
CA THR A 192 -2.47 18.05 13.88
C THR A 192 -3.62 18.53 12.98
N ILE A 193 -4.45 19.45 13.48
CA ILE A 193 -5.54 20.03 12.68
C ILE A 193 -4.99 20.75 11.46
N ARG A 194 -3.95 21.59 11.65
CA ARG A 194 -3.31 22.31 10.56
C ARG A 194 -2.76 21.33 9.52
N ASP A 195 -2.01 20.33 9.95
CA ASP A 195 -1.36 19.37 9.07
C ASP A 195 -2.40 18.54 8.30
N ASN A 196 -3.49 18.12 8.96
CA ASN A 196 -4.59 17.42 8.31
C ASN A 196 -5.40 18.31 7.35
N LEU A 197 -5.58 19.60 7.65
CA LEU A 197 -6.24 20.55 6.77
C LEU A 197 -5.38 20.94 5.56
N HIS A 198 -4.06 20.89 5.68
CA HIS A 198 -3.12 21.05 4.58
C HIS A 198 -2.80 19.73 3.87
N PHE A 199 -3.70 18.77 3.98
CA PHE A 199 -3.58 17.43 3.38
C PHE A 199 -2.45 16.56 3.93
N GLY A 200 -2.14 16.72 5.21
CA GLY A 200 -1.16 15.94 5.94
C GLY A 200 0.26 16.38 5.62
N ALA A 201 1.06 16.54 6.65
CA ALA A 201 2.49 16.60 6.45
C ALA A 201 2.92 15.24 5.85
N ASP A 202 3.73 15.29 4.82
CA ASP A 202 4.42 14.10 4.32
C ASP A 202 5.56 13.77 5.27
N ASN A 203 5.20 13.29 6.45
CA ASN A 203 6.15 13.09 7.55
C ASN A 203 7.26 12.09 7.21
N ASN A 204 7.07 11.31 6.15
CA ASN A 204 7.95 10.21 5.79
C ASN A 204 8.34 10.20 4.30
N GLY A 205 8.02 11.26 3.55
CA GLY A 205 8.27 11.30 2.11
C GLY A 205 7.43 10.34 1.26
N VAL A 206 6.58 9.53 1.88
CA VAL A 206 5.79 8.49 1.20
C VAL A 206 4.78 9.08 0.22
N LEU A 207 4.17 10.21 0.56
CA LEU A 207 3.22 10.90 -0.32
C LEU A 207 3.93 11.50 -1.54
N THR A 208 5.05 12.19 -1.31
CA THR A 208 5.88 12.76 -2.37
C THR A 208 6.41 11.68 -3.33
N LEU A 209 6.79 10.52 -2.79
CA LEU A 209 7.28 9.38 -3.55
C LEU A 209 6.18 8.48 -4.09
N ARG A 210 4.92 8.89 -4.01
CA ARG A 210 3.74 8.14 -4.44
C ARG A 210 3.72 6.72 -3.92
N GLY A 211 3.83 6.59 -2.60
CA GLY A 211 3.73 5.32 -1.88
C GLY A 211 5.01 4.47 -1.85
N PHE A 212 6.03 4.84 -2.59
CA PHE A 212 7.31 4.15 -2.57
C PHE A 212 8.09 4.43 -1.28
N GLU A 213 8.84 3.44 -0.83
CA GLU A 213 9.75 3.51 0.32
C GLU A 213 11.05 2.78 -0.01
N THR A 214 12.21 3.32 0.34
CA THR A 214 13.50 2.66 0.10
C THR A 214 14.32 2.50 1.35
N LEU A 215 15.31 1.62 1.28
CA LEU A 215 16.20 1.26 2.38
C LEU A 215 17.64 1.25 1.90
N THR A 216 18.58 1.66 2.76
CA THR A 216 20.03 1.55 2.50
C THR A 216 20.67 0.54 3.41
N GLY A 217 21.79 -0.01 2.96
CA GLY A 217 22.60 -0.93 3.73
C GLY A 217 22.73 -2.30 3.07
N LYS A 218 23.40 -3.18 3.78
CA LYS A 218 23.64 -4.56 3.35
C LYS A 218 23.52 -5.48 4.54
N VAL A 219 22.85 -6.59 4.37
CA VAL A 219 22.85 -7.65 5.36
C VAL A 219 24.21 -8.34 5.33
N PRO A 220 24.89 -8.48 6.46
CA PRO A 220 26.01 -9.40 6.58
C PRO A 220 25.47 -10.82 6.38
N THR A 221 25.77 -11.40 5.24
CA THR A 221 25.25 -12.72 4.89
C THR A 221 26.26 -13.81 5.18
N GLY A 222 25.78 -14.92 5.68
CA GLY A 222 26.54 -16.16 5.77
C GLY A 222 26.75 -16.80 4.39
N LYS A 223 26.82 -18.12 4.36
CA LYS A 223 26.96 -18.84 3.09
C LYS A 223 25.62 -18.89 2.36
N LEU A 224 25.54 -18.32 1.18
CA LEU A 224 24.35 -18.21 0.35
C LEU A 224 24.36 -19.29 -0.73
N ILE A 225 23.18 -19.85 -1.06
CA ILE A 225 23.03 -20.77 -2.18
C ILE A 225 22.36 -20.06 -3.35
N PRO A 226 23.04 -20.01 -4.51
CA PRO A 226 22.39 -19.60 -5.76
C PRO A 226 21.38 -20.64 -6.29
N ASP A 227 21.64 -21.92 -6.08
CA ASP A 227 20.99 -23.03 -6.80
C ASP A 227 19.54 -23.34 -6.38
N TYR A 228 19.02 -22.66 -5.37
CA TYR A 228 17.63 -22.85 -4.92
C TYR A 228 16.60 -22.25 -5.89
N GLU A 229 17.07 -21.39 -6.80
CA GLU A 229 16.23 -20.74 -7.81
C GLU A 229 15.54 -21.74 -8.76
N GLU A 230 16.14 -22.91 -8.94
CA GLU A 230 15.66 -23.97 -9.85
C GLU A 230 14.74 -25.01 -9.15
N SER A 231 14.56 -24.95 -7.84
CA SER A 231 13.75 -25.92 -7.14
C SER A 231 12.27 -25.71 -7.37
N ASP A 232 11.58 -26.77 -7.83
CA ASP A 232 10.12 -26.84 -7.94
C ASP A 232 9.46 -27.53 -6.75
N ALA A 233 10.24 -27.86 -5.71
CA ALA A 233 9.72 -28.45 -4.51
C ALA A 233 8.64 -27.56 -3.86
N THR A 234 7.54 -28.17 -3.45
CA THR A 234 6.43 -27.48 -2.81
C THR A 234 6.32 -27.82 -1.34
N GLN A 235 5.77 -26.88 -0.57
CA GLN A 235 5.39 -27.06 0.81
C GLN A 235 3.92 -26.64 1.00
N GLU A 236 3.24 -27.31 1.90
CA GLU A 236 1.83 -26.98 2.20
C GLU A 236 1.72 -25.57 2.83
N LEU A 237 0.69 -24.86 2.44
CA LEU A 237 0.29 -23.61 3.06
C LEU A 237 -0.45 -23.85 4.36
N ASP A 238 -0.53 -22.84 5.20
CA ASP A 238 -1.53 -22.85 6.27
C ASP A 238 -2.94 -22.97 5.68
N PRO A 239 -3.78 -23.90 6.14
CA PRO A 239 -5.09 -24.16 5.54
C PRO A 239 -6.02 -22.94 5.51
N ALA A 240 -5.92 -22.02 6.49
CA ALA A 240 -6.73 -20.81 6.52
C ALA A 240 -6.28 -19.85 5.42
N TYR A 241 -4.97 -19.73 5.19
CA TYR A 241 -4.40 -18.85 4.16
C TYR A 241 -4.56 -19.44 2.75
N GLU A 242 -4.41 -20.76 2.55
CA GLU A 242 -4.75 -21.38 1.27
C GLU A 242 -6.23 -21.18 0.92
N LYS A 243 -7.13 -21.36 1.88
CA LYS A 243 -8.57 -21.11 1.68
C LYS A 243 -8.84 -19.65 1.33
N ALA A 244 -8.18 -18.70 2.00
CA ALA A 244 -8.32 -17.28 1.71
C ALA A 244 -7.81 -16.94 0.30
N LEU A 245 -6.65 -17.47 -0.10
CA LEU A 245 -6.10 -17.31 -1.45
C LEU A 245 -7.06 -17.85 -2.51
N ARG A 246 -7.52 -19.09 -2.39
CA ARG A 246 -8.47 -19.68 -3.33
C ARG A 246 -9.80 -18.90 -3.41
N SER A 247 -10.27 -18.40 -2.28
CA SER A 247 -11.46 -17.54 -2.23
C SER A 247 -11.23 -16.21 -2.98
N PHE A 248 -10.06 -15.61 -2.81
CA PHE A 248 -9.67 -14.40 -3.51
C PHE A 248 -9.54 -14.61 -5.02
N LEU A 249 -8.85 -15.66 -5.46
CA LEU A 249 -8.70 -16.00 -6.88
C LEU A 249 -10.06 -16.27 -7.54
N SER A 250 -10.95 -17.05 -6.88
CA SER A 250 -12.32 -17.27 -7.35
C SER A 250 -13.12 -15.95 -7.43
N TYR A 251 -12.88 -15.02 -6.51
CA TYR A 251 -13.49 -13.69 -6.56
C TYR A 251 -13.00 -12.89 -7.78
N CYS A 252 -11.70 -12.85 -8.03
CA CYS A 252 -11.11 -12.19 -9.19
C CYS A 252 -11.71 -12.72 -10.50
N THR A 253 -11.73 -14.05 -10.66
CA THR A 253 -12.29 -14.70 -11.86
C THR A 253 -13.75 -14.33 -12.11
N LYS A 254 -14.56 -14.19 -11.04
CA LYS A 254 -16.00 -13.91 -11.17
C LYS A 254 -16.30 -12.44 -11.36
N LYS A 255 -15.64 -11.57 -10.61
CA LYS A 255 -15.97 -10.14 -10.59
C LYS A 255 -15.17 -9.33 -11.59
N TYR A 256 -13.93 -9.72 -11.84
CA TYR A 256 -12.98 -9.00 -12.66
C TYR A 256 -12.38 -9.85 -13.81
N PRO A 257 -13.23 -10.58 -14.60
CA PRO A 257 -12.76 -11.55 -15.60
C PRO A 257 -11.97 -10.92 -16.77
N LYS A 258 -12.01 -9.60 -16.90
CA LYS A 258 -11.32 -8.85 -17.97
C LYS A 258 -10.15 -8.01 -17.46
N THR A 259 -9.94 -7.97 -16.14
CA THR A 259 -8.84 -7.21 -15.54
C THR A 259 -7.56 -8.02 -15.68
N ASN A 260 -6.51 -7.40 -16.18
CA ASN A 260 -5.19 -7.98 -16.22
C ASN A 260 -4.60 -7.96 -14.79
N ILE A 261 -4.58 -9.12 -14.15
CA ILE A 261 -4.05 -9.31 -12.79
C ILE A 261 -2.80 -10.18 -12.90
N LEU A 262 -1.66 -9.61 -12.49
CA LEU A 262 -0.37 -10.29 -12.43
C LEU A 262 -0.02 -10.56 -10.98
N PHE A 263 0.16 -11.81 -10.61
CA PHE A 263 0.68 -12.17 -9.30
C PHE A 263 2.21 -12.26 -9.35
N VAL A 264 2.86 -11.72 -8.31
CA VAL A 264 4.31 -11.68 -8.24
C VAL A 264 4.82 -12.12 -6.88
N ARG A 265 5.99 -12.74 -6.85
CA ARG A 265 6.81 -12.88 -5.66
C ARG A 265 8.07 -12.07 -5.85
N THR A 266 8.30 -11.05 -5.02
CA THR A 266 9.53 -10.25 -5.02
C THR A 266 10.75 -11.07 -4.60
N PRO A 267 11.97 -10.68 -4.99
CA PRO A 267 13.17 -11.38 -4.59
C PRO A 267 13.43 -11.21 -3.08
N HIS A 268 13.84 -12.30 -2.43
CA HIS A 268 14.22 -12.32 -1.02
C HIS A 268 15.63 -12.90 -0.85
N LEU A 269 16.26 -12.54 0.26
CA LEU A 269 17.52 -13.17 0.65
C LEU A 269 17.29 -14.65 0.91
N PHE A 270 18.18 -15.49 0.40
CA PHE A 270 18.13 -16.92 0.63
C PHE A 270 19.43 -17.43 1.28
N GLU A 271 19.32 -18.10 2.42
CA GLU A 271 20.44 -18.70 3.14
C GLU A 271 20.37 -20.23 3.08
N GLU A 272 21.49 -20.87 2.76
CA GLU A 272 21.63 -22.31 2.50
C GLU A 272 21.00 -23.21 3.57
N ASN A 273 21.27 -22.96 4.79
CA ASN A 273 20.87 -23.86 5.88
C ASN A 273 19.67 -23.34 6.68
N ASN A 274 18.91 -22.40 6.11
CA ASN A 274 17.76 -21.82 6.77
C ASN A 274 16.47 -22.57 6.40
N ALA A 275 16.05 -23.48 7.26
CA ALA A 275 14.85 -24.29 7.04
C ALA A 275 13.57 -23.45 6.86
N ARG A 276 13.49 -22.27 7.50
CA ARG A 276 12.35 -21.36 7.34
C ARG A 276 12.30 -20.77 5.92
N MET A 277 13.45 -20.33 5.41
CA MET A 277 13.53 -19.81 4.03
C MET A 277 13.21 -20.91 3.00
N GLN A 278 13.69 -22.13 3.22
CA GLN A 278 13.35 -23.29 2.38
C GLN A 278 11.85 -23.59 2.38
N MET A 279 11.22 -23.52 3.55
CA MET A 279 9.78 -23.70 3.67
C MET A 279 9.01 -22.59 2.93
N ILE A 280 9.40 -21.33 3.10
CA ILE A 280 8.77 -20.19 2.41
C ILE A 280 8.90 -20.33 0.91
N PHE A 281 10.08 -20.72 0.41
CA PHE A 281 10.30 -20.96 -1.01
C PHE A 281 9.36 -22.06 -1.57
N GLY A 282 9.25 -23.20 -0.87
CA GLY A 282 8.35 -24.27 -1.26
C GLY A 282 6.86 -23.85 -1.19
N ARG A 283 6.49 -23.05 -0.20
CA ARG A 283 5.15 -22.44 -0.13
C ARG A 283 4.90 -21.47 -1.29
N THR A 284 5.90 -20.69 -1.69
CA THR A 284 5.80 -19.80 -2.86
C THR A 284 5.53 -20.60 -4.13
N ASN A 285 6.22 -21.74 -4.35
CA ASN A 285 5.96 -22.62 -5.47
C ASN A 285 4.52 -23.17 -5.43
N ARG A 286 4.01 -23.54 -4.24
CA ARG A 286 2.63 -23.99 -4.06
C ARG A 286 1.62 -22.87 -4.39
N ILE A 287 1.88 -21.65 -3.97
CA ILE A 287 1.06 -20.47 -4.30
C ILE A 287 1.00 -20.29 -5.82
N GLY A 288 2.14 -20.37 -6.51
CA GLY A 288 2.19 -20.27 -7.97
C GLY A 288 1.30 -21.31 -8.66
N GLN A 289 1.40 -22.60 -8.25
CA GLN A 289 0.52 -23.65 -8.77
C GLN A 289 -0.97 -23.32 -8.55
N ILE A 290 -1.34 -22.85 -7.36
CA ILE A 290 -2.72 -22.49 -7.07
C ILE A 290 -3.17 -21.31 -7.94
N ILE A 291 -2.35 -20.29 -8.16
CA ILE A 291 -2.67 -19.14 -9.01
C ILE A 291 -2.91 -19.59 -10.45
N GLU A 292 -2.05 -20.45 -10.97
CA GLU A 292 -2.13 -21.01 -12.33
C GLU A 292 -3.38 -21.90 -12.50
N GLU A 293 -3.81 -22.64 -11.47
CA GLU A 293 -5.09 -23.39 -11.48
C GLU A 293 -6.30 -22.50 -11.78
N TYR A 294 -6.25 -21.21 -11.43
CA TYR A 294 -7.29 -20.21 -11.71
C TYR A 294 -7.08 -19.41 -13.01
N GLY A 295 -6.01 -19.73 -13.76
CA GLY A 295 -5.69 -19.12 -15.04
C GLY A 295 -5.03 -17.73 -14.95
N PHE A 296 -4.47 -17.36 -13.81
CA PHE A 296 -3.71 -16.11 -13.65
C PHE A 296 -2.20 -16.32 -13.87
N PRO A 297 -1.50 -15.33 -14.42
CA PRO A 297 -0.04 -15.37 -14.53
C PRO A 297 0.61 -15.20 -13.15
N PHE A 298 1.69 -15.94 -12.91
CA PHE A 298 2.52 -15.82 -11.72
C PHE A 298 3.99 -15.63 -12.09
N LEU A 299 4.58 -14.53 -11.63
CA LEU A 299 5.98 -14.19 -11.85
C LEU A 299 6.77 -14.33 -10.55
N ASN A 300 7.55 -15.40 -10.45
CA ASN A 300 8.36 -15.67 -9.27
C ASN A 300 9.79 -15.12 -9.45
N PHE A 301 10.06 -13.96 -8.87
CA PHE A 301 11.39 -13.35 -8.92
C PHE A 301 12.44 -14.07 -8.06
N GLU A 302 12.05 -14.94 -7.15
CA GLU A 302 13.00 -15.83 -6.48
C GLU A 302 13.73 -16.73 -7.48
N LYS A 303 13.07 -17.10 -8.58
CA LYS A 303 13.61 -17.88 -9.68
C LYS A 303 14.23 -17.04 -10.81
N LYS A 304 14.25 -15.71 -10.67
CA LYS A 304 14.73 -14.78 -11.70
C LYS A 304 15.81 -13.83 -11.19
N LYS A 305 16.38 -14.08 -10.03
CA LYS A 305 17.42 -13.21 -9.45
C LYS A 305 18.59 -12.99 -10.41
N ALA A 306 19.09 -14.07 -11.03
CA ALA A 306 20.19 -13.98 -12.00
C ALA A 306 19.80 -13.16 -13.24
N GLU A 307 18.58 -13.33 -13.77
CA GLU A 307 18.05 -12.59 -14.93
C GLU A 307 17.92 -11.09 -14.62
N VAL A 308 17.43 -10.74 -13.44
CA VAL A 308 17.32 -9.35 -12.95
C VAL A 308 18.69 -8.79 -12.51
N GLY A 309 19.70 -9.64 -12.33
CA GLY A 309 21.03 -9.27 -11.87
C GLY A 309 21.09 -8.96 -10.37
N ILE A 310 20.31 -9.69 -9.56
CA ILE A 310 20.28 -9.56 -8.09
C ILE A 310 21.32 -10.49 -7.47
N ASP A 311 22.15 -9.94 -6.61
CA ASP A 311 23.19 -10.64 -5.85
C ASP A 311 22.79 -10.72 -4.38
N ASN A 312 22.66 -11.94 -3.87
CA ASN A 312 22.30 -12.19 -2.47
C ASN A 312 23.30 -11.58 -1.46
N GLN A 313 24.56 -11.34 -1.82
CA GLN A 313 25.57 -10.81 -0.91
C GLN A 313 25.53 -9.30 -0.75
N THR A 314 25.04 -8.58 -1.76
CA THR A 314 25.19 -7.13 -1.82
C THR A 314 23.89 -6.36 -1.91
N ASP A 315 22.77 -7.02 -2.25
CA ASP A 315 21.61 -6.36 -2.81
C ASP A 315 20.41 -6.26 -1.88
N PHE A 316 20.53 -6.84 -0.70
CA PHE A 316 19.48 -6.83 0.30
C PHE A 316 19.79 -5.92 1.46
N TYR A 317 18.76 -5.19 1.93
CA TYR A 317 18.79 -4.45 3.18
C TYR A 317 18.60 -5.40 4.39
N ASP A 318 17.64 -6.30 4.29
CA ASP A 318 17.34 -7.37 5.24
C ASP A 318 16.92 -8.64 4.46
N ALA A 319 16.38 -9.63 5.14
CA ALA A 319 16.00 -10.89 4.50
C ALA A 319 14.86 -10.74 3.48
N ASN A 320 14.07 -9.69 3.56
CA ASN A 320 12.84 -9.51 2.77
C ASN A 320 12.91 -8.37 1.76
N HIS A 321 13.84 -7.43 1.92
CA HIS A 321 13.82 -6.18 1.17
C HIS A 321 15.12 -5.92 0.41
N LEU A 322 14.98 -5.49 -0.83
CA LEU A 322 16.08 -4.98 -1.63
C LEU A 322 16.59 -3.65 -1.06
N ASN A 323 17.90 -3.40 -1.19
CA ASN A 323 18.45 -2.09 -0.92
C ASN A 323 18.32 -1.14 -2.14
N VAL A 324 18.66 0.12 -1.94
CA VAL A 324 18.44 1.19 -2.94
C VAL A 324 19.06 0.87 -4.31
N SER A 325 20.28 0.35 -4.38
CA SER A 325 20.97 0.08 -5.65
C SER A 325 20.27 -1.00 -6.46
N ARG A 326 19.66 -1.97 -5.81
CA ARG A 326 19.01 -3.11 -6.49
C ARG A 326 17.55 -2.87 -6.79
N MET A 327 16.89 -2.09 -5.97
CA MET A 327 15.56 -1.60 -6.30
C MET A 327 15.52 -0.89 -7.66
N ARG A 328 16.55 -0.07 -7.99
CA ARG A 328 16.66 0.55 -9.33
C ARG A 328 16.67 -0.48 -10.45
N LYS A 329 17.46 -1.54 -10.32
CA LYS A 329 17.53 -2.62 -11.33
C LYS A 329 16.24 -3.41 -11.41
N PHE A 330 15.65 -3.73 -10.26
CA PHE A 330 14.37 -4.41 -10.22
C PHE A 330 13.28 -3.57 -10.88
N THR A 331 13.16 -2.29 -10.52
CA THR A 331 12.19 -1.37 -11.13
C THR A 331 12.35 -1.32 -12.65
N LYS A 332 13.58 -1.19 -13.15
CA LYS A 332 13.85 -1.18 -14.58
C LYS A 332 13.36 -2.46 -15.26
N TRP A 333 13.83 -3.61 -14.81
CA TRP A 333 13.48 -4.91 -15.39
C TRP A 333 11.96 -5.14 -15.33
N PHE A 334 11.35 -4.83 -14.20
CA PHE A 334 9.91 -5.06 -14.03
C PHE A 334 9.05 -4.09 -14.84
N SER A 335 9.50 -2.85 -15.04
CA SER A 335 8.83 -1.90 -15.93
C SER A 335 8.86 -2.36 -17.39
N GLU A 336 10.03 -2.85 -17.88
CA GLU A 336 10.15 -3.44 -19.20
C GLU A 336 9.20 -4.64 -19.38
N TYR A 337 9.15 -5.53 -18.39
CA TYR A 337 8.21 -6.65 -18.35
C TYR A 337 6.75 -6.19 -18.43
N LEU A 338 6.36 -5.18 -17.65
CA LEU A 338 4.98 -4.66 -17.63
C LEU A 338 4.57 -4.08 -18.99
N LEU A 339 5.46 -3.35 -19.68
CA LEU A 339 5.22 -2.84 -21.03
C LEU A 339 4.99 -3.98 -22.05
N GLU A 340 5.76 -5.06 -21.95
CA GLU A 340 5.60 -6.24 -22.81
C GLU A 340 4.30 -7.02 -22.50
N HIS A 341 3.71 -6.80 -21.30
CA HIS A 341 2.57 -7.56 -20.81
C HIS A 341 1.30 -6.72 -20.60
N GLY A 342 1.15 -5.66 -21.40
CA GLY A 342 -0.12 -4.96 -21.59
C GLY A 342 -0.26 -3.65 -20.83
N VAL A 343 0.82 -3.06 -20.33
CA VAL A 343 0.83 -1.67 -19.86
C VAL A 343 1.07 -0.76 -21.05
N GLU A 344 0.16 0.18 -21.28
CA GLU A 344 0.26 1.21 -22.30
C GLU A 344 0.33 2.60 -21.61
N PRO A 345 1.56 3.16 -21.40
CA PRO A 345 1.70 4.41 -20.67
C PRO A 345 0.85 5.52 -21.26
N ARG A 346 0.02 6.15 -20.46
CA ARG A 346 -0.86 7.23 -20.89
C ARG A 346 -0.11 8.52 -21.19
N ALA A 347 -0.56 9.27 -22.18
CA ALA A 347 -0.01 10.58 -22.46
C ALA A 347 -0.51 11.60 -21.43
N LEU A 348 0.35 12.01 -20.50
CA LEU A 348 0.03 13.04 -19.51
C LEU A 348 0.17 14.44 -20.09
N SER A 349 -0.62 15.39 -19.56
CA SER A 349 -0.57 16.81 -19.93
C SER A 349 -0.86 17.71 -18.74
N GLY A 350 -0.48 19.00 -18.85
CA GLY A 350 -0.76 20.01 -17.84
C GLY A 350 -0.23 19.65 -16.45
N VAL A 351 -1.06 19.86 -15.45
CA VAL A 351 -0.72 19.71 -14.03
C VAL A 351 -0.31 18.28 -13.68
N GLU A 352 -1.01 17.29 -14.22
CA GLU A 352 -0.73 15.89 -13.93
C GLU A 352 0.68 15.51 -14.40
N LYS A 353 1.08 15.96 -15.59
CA LYS A 353 2.43 15.76 -16.10
C LYS A 353 3.48 16.44 -15.21
N GLU A 354 3.24 17.70 -14.84
CA GLU A 354 4.15 18.44 -13.95
C GLU A 354 4.33 17.75 -12.60
N GLN A 355 3.27 17.21 -12.04
CA GLN A 355 3.31 16.47 -10.78
C GLN A 355 4.14 15.18 -10.90
N TRP A 356 3.99 14.42 -11.99
CA TRP A 356 4.78 13.21 -12.21
C TRP A 356 6.25 13.51 -12.48
N GLU A 357 6.55 14.54 -13.30
CA GLU A 357 7.93 15.00 -13.53
C GLU A 357 8.60 15.48 -12.24
N HIS A 358 7.82 16.09 -11.36
CA HIS A 358 8.28 16.51 -10.05
C HIS A 358 8.60 15.29 -9.18
N THR A 359 7.69 14.31 -9.06
CA THR A 359 7.94 13.05 -8.35
C THR A 359 9.20 12.36 -8.88
N ALA A 360 9.39 12.28 -10.19
CA ALA A 360 10.54 11.66 -10.82
C ALA A 360 11.87 12.35 -10.43
N ARG A 361 11.92 13.68 -10.53
CA ARG A 361 13.10 14.45 -10.12
C ARG A 361 13.46 14.24 -8.65
N TYR A 362 12.45 14.26 -7.79
CA TYR A 362 12.59 13.99 -6.36
C TYR A 362 13.15 12.61 -6.08
N THR A 363 12.52 11.63 -6.65
CA THR A 363 12.94 10.24 -6.51
C THR A 363 14.40 10.09 -6.90
N LYS A 364 14.81 10.68 -8.03
CA LYS A 364 16.19 10.58 -8.50
C LYS A 364 17.18 11.19 -7.51
N LEU A 365 16.93 12.41 -7.07
CA LEU A 365 17.80 13.09 -6.10
C LEU A 365 17.95 12.32 -4.80
N LEU A 366 16.83 11.81 -4.29
CA LEU A 366 16.80 11.03 -3.06
C LEU A 366 17.57 9.71 -3.21
N LEU A 367 17.36 9.00 -4.30
CA LEU A 367 18.05 7.74 -4.57
C LEU A 367 19.55 7.93 -4.79
N ASP A 368 19.98 8.99 -5.47
CA ASP A 368 21.39 9.31 -5.65
C ASP A 368 22.08 9.61 -4.30
N TYR A 369 21.40 10.34 -3.43
CA TYR A 369 21.85 10.56 -2.05
C TYR A 369 21.96 9.25 -1.26
N TYR A 370 20.95 8.38 -1.37
CA TYR A 370 20.93 7.10 -0.68
C TYR A 370 22.00 6.12 -1.16
N GLU A 371 22.30 6.11 -2.46
CA GLU A 371 23.42 5.34 -2.99
C GLU A 371 24.75 5.81 -2.45
N THR A 372 24.92 7.13 -2.26
CA THR A 372 26.11 7.71 -1.63
C THR A 372 26.25 7.24 -0.19
N LEU A 373 25.17 7.31 0.61
CA LEU A 373 25.17 6.83 2.00
C LEU A 373 25.45 5.33 2.08
N GLN A 374 24.90 4.54 1.18
CA GLN A 374 25.15 3.10 1.10
C GLN A 374 26.61 2.80 0.77
N GLY A 375 27.23 3.58 -0.12
CA GLY A 375 28.66 3.49 -0.47
C GLY A 375 29.59 3.83 0.70
N GLU A 376 29.19 4.74 1.57
CA GLU A 376 29.92 5.13 2.78
C GLU A 376 29.78 4.13 3.96
N GLY A 377 29.04 3.04 3.76
CA GLY A 377 28.88 1.98 4.76
C GLY A 377 27.89 2.30 5.88
N SER A 378 26.92 3.19 5.61
CA SER A 378 25.82 3.43 6.53
C SER A 378 25.00 2.15 6.71
N ASN A 379 25.01 1.63 7.93
CA ASN A 379 24.28 0.40 8.29
C ASN A 379 22.82 0.73 8.54
N GLY A 380 21.98 0.46 7.55
CA GLY A 380 20.56 0.11 7.77
C GLY A 380 19.71 1.08 8.60
N LYS A 381 20.01 2.38 8.62
CA LYS A 381 19.06 3.36 9.13
C LYS A 381 17.95 3.54 8.11
N ASP A 382 16.73 3.47 8.59
CA ASP A 382 15.59 3.93 7.82
C ASP A 382 15.83 5.41 7.47
N LEU A 383 16.00 5.70 6.20
CA LEU A 383 16.49 6.99 5.76
C LEU A 383 15.45 8.10 5.87
N PHE A 384 14.18 7.72 5.93
CA PHE A 384 13.10 8.66 6.18
C PHE A 384 13.11 9.22 7.62
N GLU A 385 13.87 8.60 8.54
CA GLU A 385 14.03 9.08 9.91
C GLU A 385 15.29 9.95 10.10
N SER A 386 16.16 10.07 9.08
CA SER A 386 17.37 10.88 9.23
C SER A 386 17.06 12.38 9.10
N THR A 387 17.68 13.20 9.95
CA THR A 387 17.56 14.67 9.90
C THR A 387 17.96 15.22 8.53
N GLU A 388 18.97 14.63 7.89
CA GLU A 388 19.46 15.04 6.58
C GLU A 388 18.46 14.74 5.46
N THR A 389 17.73 13.61 5.54
CA THR A 389 16.65 13.31 4.60
C THR A 389 15.50 14.30 4.75
N LEU A 390 15.12 14.61 5.97
CA LEU A 390 14.08 15.60 6.26
C LEU A 390 14.49 16.99 5.78
N GLU A 391 15.78 17.37 5.88
CA GLU A 391 16.31 18.63 5.34
C GLU A 391 16.27 18.65 3.81
N ILE A 392 16.61 17.54 3.14
CA ILE A 392 16.50 17.40 1.68
C ILE A 392 15.03 17.51 1.27
N LEU A 393 14.14 16.77 1.90
CA LEU A 393 12.69 16.85 1.64
C LEU A 393 12.17 18.28 1.90
N HIS A 394 12.61 18.93 2.94
CA HIS A 394 12.21 20.31 3.26
C HIS A 394 12.73 21.33 2.24
N GLN A 395 13.99 21.24 1.81
CA GLN A 395 14.52 22.07 0.71
C GLN A 395 13.76 21.84 -0.59
N MET A 396 13.32 20.67 -0.79
CA MET A 396 12.52 20.27 -1.94
C MET A 396 11.08 20.84 -1.83
N GLU A 397 10.44 20.85 -0.67
CA GLU A 397 9.17 21.52 -0.42
C GLU A 397 9.27 23.05 -0.61
N GLU A 398 10.34 23.68 -0.14
CA GLU A 398 10.59 25.13 -0.33
C GLU A 398 10.83 25.49 -1.79
N SER A 399 11.32 24.57 -2.62
CA SER A 399 11.55 24.77 -4.05
C SER A 399 10.31 24.57 -4.93
N GLY A 400 9.13 24.33 -4.34
CA GLY A 400 7.87 24.15 -5.05
C GLY A 400 7.28 22.75 -4.91
N GLY A 401 7.48 22.09 -3.76
CA GLY A 401 7.02 20.74 -3.46
C GLY A 401 5.51 20.54 -3.55
N PHE A 402 5.12 19.28 -3.70
CA PHE A 402 3.76 18.76 -3.91
C PHE A 402 2.67 19.38 -3.00
N GLY A 403 3.04 19.79 -1.78
CA GLY A 403 2.12 20.45 -0.84
C GLY A 403 1.80 21.91 -1.16
N ALA A 404 2.77 22.66 -1.65
CA ALA A 404 2.61 24.10 -1.94
C ALA A 404 1.84 24.34 -3.23
N GLU A 405 2.03 23.51 -4.25
CA GLU A 405 1.35 23.62 -5.55
C GLU A 405 -0.10 23.15 -5.49
N ALA A 406 -0.39 22.03 -4.80
CA ALA A 406 -1.76 21.57 -4.60
C ALA A 406 -2.61 22.61 -3.84
N ALA A 407 -2.05 23.25 -2.83
CA ALA A 407 -2.70 24.35 -2.11
C ALA A 407 -2.89 25.61 -2.98
N SER A 408 -1.94 25.92 -3.88
CA SER A 408 -2.05 27.07 -4.79
C SER A 408 -3.09 26.87 -5.91
N MET A 409 -3.29 25.63 -6.35
CA MET A 409 -4.25 25.27 -7.40
C MET A 409 -5.69 25.25 -6.88
N GLN A 410 -5.93 24.71 -5.69
CA GLN A 410 -7.25 24.78 -5.05
C GLN A 410 -7.67 26.23 -4.78
N ASN A 411 -6.73 27.12 -4.46
CA ASN A 411 -7.01 28.56 -4.33
C ASN A 411 -7.27 29.25 -5.65
N LYS A 412 -6.77 28.75 -6.78
CA LYS A 412 -7.08 29.29 -8.12
C LYS A 412 -8.43 28.81 -8.65
N GLU A 413 -8.81 27.57 -8.39
CA GLU A 413 -10.14 27.05 -8.75
C GLU A 413 -11.26 27.63 -7.87
N ALA A 414 -10.97 27.97 -6.62
CA ALA A 414 -11.93 28.64 -5.73
C ALA A 414 -12.09 30.15 -6.01
N ALA A 415 -11.19 30.74 -6.79
CA ALA A 415 -11.20 32.17 -7.14
C ALA A 415 -11.65 32.46 -8.60
N GLY A 416 -11.96 31.45 -9.40
CA GLY A 416 -12.51 31.53 -10.76
C GLY A 416 -13.93 31.01 -10.80
#